data_9683633538a4e080f7c409c4c812c15d
#
_entry.id   9683633538a4e080f7c409c4c812c15d
#
_cell.length_a   1.000
_cell.length_b   1.000
_cell.length_c   1.000
_cell.angle_alpha   90.00
_cell.angle_beta   90.00
_cell.angle_gamma   90.00
#
_symmetry.space_group_name_H-M   'P 1'
#
loop_
_entity.id
_entity.type
_entity.pdbx_description
1 polymer ?
#
loop_
_entity_poly.entity_id
_entity_poly.type
_entity_poly.pdbx_seq_one_letter_code
_entity_poly.pdbx_strand_id
1 'polypeptide(L)'
;GRKKQMLKYKGTTLYPPALFDLLNEMEEVDDFVAEVYSNEVGLDEVLLHLQVANQTKESDGKIRAYLQARLRVIPQVKYVSKQEMQQLQFPETGRKAVRFIDRRS
;
A
#
# COMPACT_ATOMS: atom_id res chain seq x y z
N GLY A 1 16.10 11.09 10.58
CA GLY A 1 15.56 11.16 9.25
C GLY A 1 15.99 9.97 8.42
N ARG A 2 15.06 9.44 7.72
CA ARG A 2 15.31 8.28 6.90
C ARG A 2 15.03 8.61 5.45
N LYS A 3 16.07 8.93 4.70
CA LYS A 3 15.94 9.25 3.30
C LYS A 3 15.37 8.08 2.49
N LYS A 4 15.56 6.87 3.00
CA LYS A 4 15.08 5.66 2.33
C LYS A 4 13.57 5.51 2.36
N GLN A 5 12.87 6.32 3.17
CA GLN A 5 11.41 6.24 3.25
C GLN A 5 10.73 6.96 2.10
N MET A 6 11.49 7.76 1.34
CA MET A 6 10.93 8.46 0.21
C MET A 6 10.87 7.52 -0.99
N LEU A 7 9.72 7.51 -1.68
CA LEU A 7 9.50 6.69 -2.86
C LEU A 7 9.29 7.58 -4.07
N LYS A 8 9.89 7.19 -5.18
CA LYS A 8 9.64 7.87 -6.45
C LYS A 8 8.85 6.90 -7.35
N TYR A 9 7.56 7.13 -7.43
CA TYR A 9 6.66 6.28 -8.19
C TYR A 9 6.08 7.07 -9.35
N LYS A 10 6.39 6.66 -10.58
CA LYS A 10 5.88 7.29 -11.81
C LYS A 10 6.09 8.81 -11.80
N GLY A 11 7.28 9.24 -11.38
CA GLY A 11 7.62 10.66 -11.34
C GLY A 11 7.06 11.44 -10.16
N THR A 12 6.35 10.77 -9.28
CA THR A 12 5.75 11.40 -8.09
C THR A 12 6.48 10.92 -6.85
N THR A 13 6.77 11.85 -5.95
CA THR A 13 7.39 11.52 -4.67
C THR A 13 6.31 11.12 -3.68
N LEU A 14 6.44 9.92 -3.11
CA LEU A 14 5.51 9.41 -2.11
C LEU A 14 6.26 9.18 -0.80
N TYR A 15 5.61 9.54 0.30
CA TYR A 15 6.14 9.32 1.64
C TYR A 15 5.29 8.27 2.33
N PRO A 16 5.87 7.15 2.79
CA PRO A 16 5.07 6.09 3.41
C PRO A 16 4.15 6.57 4.54
N PRO A 17 4.58 7.43 5.48
CA PRO A 17 3.65 7.89 6.51
C PRO A 17 2.42 8.59 5.93
N ALA A 18 2.59 9.41 4.89
CA ALA A 18 1.47 10.08 4.25
C ALA A 18 0.55 9.07 3.56
N LEU A 19 1.13 8.05 2.95
CA LEU A 19 0.36 6.98 2.33
C LEU A 19 -0.45 6.22 3.38
N PHE A 20 0.14 5.92 4.53
CA PHE A 20 -0.54 5.23 5.61
C PHE A 20 -1.72 6.07 6.14
N ASP A 21 -1.51 7.36 6.33
CA ASP A 21 -2.58 8.26 6.78
C ASP A 21 -3.73 8.25 5.79
N LEU A 22 -3.41 8.28 4.51
CA LEU A 22 -4.39 8.25 3.45
C LEU A 22 -5.23 6.97 3.48
N LEU A 23 -4.55 5.82 3.63
CA LEU A 23 -5.23 4.54 3.68
C LEU A 23 -6.09 4.41 4.94
N ASN A 24 -5.63 4.97 6.06
CA ASN A 24 -6.40 4.96 7.29
C ASN A 24 -7.65 5.83 7.22
N GLU A 25 -7.66 6.84 6.36
CA GLU A 25 -8.83 7.70 6.17
C GLU A 25 -9.94 7.01 5.39
N MET A 26 -9.63 5.99 4.62
CA MET A 26 -10.62 5.33 3.78
C MET A 26 -11.43 4.31 4.57
N GLU A 27 -12.74 4.56 4.69
CA GLU A 27 -13.65 3.66 5.41
C GLU A 27 -13.74 2.29 4.76
N GLU A 28 -13.57 2.24 3.44
CA GLU A 28 -13.64 0.98 2.69
C GLU A 28 -12.51 0.02 3.02
N VAL A 29 -11.40 0.55 3.51
CA VAL A 29 -10.20 -0.25 3.77
C VAL A 29 -10.15 -0.62 5.25
N ASP A 30 -10.27 -1.92 5.54
CA ASP A 30 -10.20 -2.41 6.91
C ASP A 30 -8.76 -2.51 7.39
N ASP A 31 -7.86 -2.92 6.51
CA ASP A 31 -6.44 -3.03 6.84
C ASP A 31 -5.64 -3.01 5.55
N PHE A 32 -4.33 -2.82 5.67
CA PHE A 32 -3.49 -2.70 4.49
C PHE A 32 -2.04 -3.07 4.79
N VAL A 33 -1.31 -3.40 3.72
CA VAL A 33 0.15 -3.51 3.73
C VAL A 33 0.64 -2.84 2.45
N ALA A 34 1.61 -1.97 2.58
CA ALA A 34 2.24 -1.34 1.42
C ALA A 34 3.58 -2.05 1.16
N GLU A 35 3.72 -2.59 -0.02
CA GLU A 35 4.94 -3.26 -0.44
C GLU A 35 5.63 -2.44 -1.52
N VAL A 36 6.92 -2.22 -1.36
CA VAL A 36 7.72 -1.45 -2.31
C VAL A 36 8.84 -2.35 -2.83
N TYR A 37 9.04 -2.33 -4.13
CA TYR A 37 10.10 -3.12 -4.75
C TYR A 37 10.64 -2.35 -5.96
N SER A 38 11.78 -2.83 -6.49
CA SER A 38 12.36 -2.26 -7.70
C SER A 38 11.98 -3.14 -8.88
N ASN A 39 11.56 -2.50 -9.97
CA ASN A 39 11.25 -3.25 -11.18
C ASN A 39 12.53 -3.55 -11.97
N GLU A 40 12.37 -4.14 -13.15
CA GLU A 40 13.52 -4.60 -13.97
C GLU A 40 14.45 -3.46 -14.37
N VAL A 41 13.92 -2.26 -14.51
CA VAL A 41 14.74 -1.10 -14.89
C VAL A 41 15.22 -0.30 -13.70
N GLY A 42 14.97 -0.79 -12.48
CA GLY A 42 15.47 -0.15 -11.27
C GLY A 42 14.59 0.97 -10.72
N LEU A 43 13.36 1.09 -11.21
CA LEU A 43 12.42 2.10 -10.71
C LEU A 43 11.59 1.53 -9.56
N ASP A 44 11.20 2.42 -8.65
CA ASP A 44 10.38 2.02 -7.52
C ASP A 44 8.96 1.68 -7.96
N GLU A 45 8.44 0.57 -7.44
CA GLU A 45 7.05 0.15 -7.65
C GLU A 45 6.38 -0.01 -6.31
N VAL A 46 5.09 0.32 -6.26
CA VAL A 46 4.30 0.24 -5.04
C VAL A 46 3.12 -0.69 -5.27
N LEU A 47 2.98 -1.68 -4.41
CA LEU A 47 1.84 -2.59 -4.42
C LEU A 47 1.13 -2.47 -3.08
N LEU A 48 -0.14 -2.11 -3.12
CA LEU A 48 -0.96 -2.00 -1.92
C LEU A 48 -1.79 -3.27 -1.77
N HIS A 49 -1.59 -3.97 -0.67
CA HIS A 49 -2.41 -5.11 -0.29
C HIS A 49 -3.51 -4.56 0.60
N LEU A 50 -4.76 -4.65 0.16
CA LEU A 50 -5.88 -4.06 0.87
C LEU A 50 -6.87 -5.12 1.30
N GLN A 51 -7.31 -5.05 2.55
CA GLN A 51 -8.39 -5.86 3.08
C GLN A 51 -9.64 -4.97 3.12
N VAL A 52 -10.66 -5.38 2.39
CA VAL A 52 -11.89 -4.62 2.23
C VAL A 52 -13.07 -5.51 2.59
N ALA A 53 -13.97 -5.03 3.44
CA ALA A 53 -15.12 -5.81 3.90
C ALA A 53 -16.05 -6.16 2.74
N ASN A 54 -16.34 -5.19 1.89
CA ASN A 54 -17.22 -5.38 0.73
C ASN A 54 -16.46 -5.07 -0.54
N GLN A 55 -15.90 -6.09 -1.13
CA GLN A 55 -15.13 -5.94 -2.36
C GLN A 55 -16.08 -5.91 -3.55
N THR A 56 -16.37 -4.71 -4.04
CA THR A 56 -17.26 -4.50 -5.18
C THR A 56 -16.56 -3.58 -6.17
N LYS A 57 -17.13 -3.49 -7.38
CA LYS A 57 -16.60 -2.56 -8.38
C LYS A 57 -16.72 -1.11 -7.90
N GLU A 58 -17.77 -0.81 -7.13
CA GLU A 58 -17.94 0.53 -6.58
C GLU A 58 -16.85 0.86 -5.57
N SER A 59 -16.57 -0.05 -4.63
CA SER A 59 -15.53 0.19 -3.64
C SER A 59 -14.16 0.29 -4.29
N ASP A 60 -13.88 -0.54 -5.29
CA ASP A 60 -12.63 -0.46 -6.03
C ASP A 60 -12.49 0.90 -6.72
N GLY A 61 -13.57 1.35 -7.36
CA GLY A 61 -13.57 2.65 -8.03
C GLY A 61 -13.34 3.81 -7.08
N LYS A 62 -13.99 3.76 -5.90
CA LYS A 62 -13.82 4.80 -4.89
C LYS A 62 -12.39 4.84 -4.37
N ILE A 63 -11.82 3.67 -4.09
CA ILE A 63 -10.45 3.57 -3.57
C ILE A 63 -9.48 4.13 -4.59
N ARG A 64 -9.60 3.71 -5.85
CA ARG A 64 -8.70 4.19 -6.90
C ARG A 64 -8.85 5.68 -7.16
N ALA A 65 -10.09 6.19 -7.15
CA ALA A 65 -10.35 7.60 -7.34
C ALA A 65 -9.75 8.42 -6.19
N TYR A 66 -9.87 7.94 -4.97
CA TYR A 66 -9.32 8.62 -3.81
C TYR A 66 -7.79 8.66 -3.87
N LEU A 67 -7.18 7.54 -4.24
CA LEU A 67 -5.72 7.47 -4.40
C LEU A 67 -5.25 8.44 -5.49
N GLN A 68 -5.94 8.45 -6.63
CA GLN A 68 -5.60 9.33 -7.74
C GLN A 68 -5.69 10.80 -7.31
N ALA A 69 -6.74 11.16 -6.57
CA ALA A 69 -6.97 12.54 -6.15
C ALA A 69 -5.90 13.00 -5.16
N ARG A 70 -5.45 12.11 -4.29
CA ARG A 70 -4.51 12.48 -3.24
C ARG A 70 -3.05 12.28 -3.63
N LEU A 71 -2.76 11.21 -4.38
CA LEU A 71 -1.38 10.87 -4.74
C LEU A 71 -1.03 11.28 -6.16
N ARG A 72 -2.02 11.60 -6.98
CA ARG A 72 -1.86 11.92 -8.41
C ARG A 72 -1.43 10.72 -9.25
N VAL A 73 -1.21 9.58 -8.61
CA VAL A 73 -0.92 8.33 -9.28
C VAL A 73 -1.73 7.24 -8.60
N ILE A 74 -1.99 6.16 -9.31
CA ILE A 74 -2.68 5.00 -8.74
C ILE A 74 -1.66 3.88 -8.58
N PRO A 75 -1.24 3.57 -7.34
CA PRO A 75 -0.38 2.42 -7.11
C PRO A 75 -1.10 1.13 -7.50
N GLN A 76 -0.33 0.06 -7.66
CA GLN A 76 -0.93 -1.24 -7.88
C GLN A 76 -1.72 -1.64 -6.62
N VAL A 77 -2.92 -2.18 -6.83
CA VAL A 77 -3.79 -2.57 -5.73
C VAL A 77 -4.12 -4.05 -5.86
N LYS A 78 -3.97 -4.77 -4.75
CA LYS A 78 -4.33 -6.18 -4.66
C LYS A 78 -5.23 -6.35 -3.45
N TYR A 79 -6.39 -6.97 -3.66
CA TYR A 79 -7.30 -7.24 -2.55
C TYR A 79 -6.96 -8.59 -1.95
N VAL A 80 -6.88 -8.64 -0.63
CA VAL A 80 -6.51 -9.85 0.09
C VAL A 80 -7.55 -10.15 1.16
N SER A 81 -7.62 -11.43 1.55
CA SER A 81 -8.49 -11.84 2.63
C SER A 81 -7.89 -11.46 3.98
N LYS A 82 -8.69 -11.58 5.03
CA LYS A 82 -8.22 -11.35 6.40
C LYS A 82 -7.05 -12.27 6.73
N GLN A 83 -7.15 -13.52 6.30
CA GLN A 83 -6.10 -14.50 6.56
C GLN A 83 -4.81 -14.13 5.83
N GLU A 84 -4.91 -13.73 4.57
CA GLU A 84 -3.76 -13.29 3.81
C GLU A 84 -3.14 -12.05 4.42
N MET A 85 -3.98 -11.12 4.89
CA MET A 85 -3.50 -9.90 5.53
C MET A 85 -2.70 -10.22 6.78
N GLN A 86 -3.16 -11.18 7.59
CA GLN A 86 -2.43 -11.60 8.78
C GLN A 86 -1.06 -12.18 8.43
N GLN A 87 -1.00 -12.96 7.35
CA GLN A 87 0.27 -13.52 6.90
C GLN A 87 1.23 -12.45 6.42
N LEU A 88 0.72 -11.42 5.78
CA LEU A 88 1.54 -10.29 5.32
C LEU A 88 2.08 -9.47 6.49
N GLN A 89 1.22 -9.21 7.48
CA GLN A 89 1.59 -8.39 8.63
C GLN A 89 2.47 -9.13 9.62
N PHE A 90 2.31 -10.45 9.71
CA PHE A 90 3.06 -11.28 10.64
C PHE A 90 3.72 -12.44 9.88
N PRO A 91 4.77 -12.13 9.07
CA PRO A 91 5.38 -13.15 8.20
C PRO A 91 6.08 -14.26 8.97
N GLU A 92 6.47 -14.00 10.20
CA GLU A 92 7.08 -15.01 11.06
C GLU A 92 6.43 -14.93 12.42
N THR A 93 7.24 -14.97 13.46
CA THR A 93 6.74 -14.86 14.84
C THR A 93 6.74 -13.43 15.35
N GLY A 94 6.60 -12.47 14.44
CA GLY A 94 6.64 -11.08 14.78
C GLY A 94 5.53 -10.68 15.76
N ARG A 95 5.86 -9.82 16.71
CA ARG A 95 4.91 -9.35 17.71
C ARG A 95 4.16 -8.11 17.24
N LYS A 96 4.72 -7.41 16.26
CA LYS A 96 4.13 -6.18 15.77
C LYS A 96 3.66 -6.38 14.34
N ALA A 97 2.52 -5.82 14.00
CA ALA A 97 2.02 -5.86 12.65
C ALA A 97 2.92 -5.05 11.73
N VAL A 98 3.33 -5.66 10.63
CA VAL A 98 4.13 -5.00 9.59
C VAL A 98 3.17 -4.47 8.54
N ARG A 99 3.17 -3.16 8.31
CA ARG A 99 2.34 -2.54 7.30
C ARG A 99 3.13 -1.96 6.14
N PHE A 100 4.44 -2.01 6.22
CA PHE A 100 5.31 -1.54 5.16
C PHE A 100 6.43 -2.55 4.92
N ILE A 101 6.50 -3.03 3.68
CA ILE A 101 7.52 -4.00 3.29
C ILE A 101 8.36 -3.35 2.20
N ASP A 102 9.64 -3.13 2.47
CA ASP A 102 10.55 -2.54 1.51
C ASP A 102 11.47 -3.63 0.98
N ARG A 103 11.26 -3.98 -0.29
CA ARG A 103 12.05 -5.01 -0.96
C ARG A 103 13.06 -4.42 -1.94
N ARG A 104 13.27 -3.12 -1.88
CA ARG A 104 14.27 -2.48 -2.74
C ARG A 104 15.65 -2.84 -2.22
N SER A 105 16.53 -3.13 -3.12
CA SER A 105 17.91 -3.49 -2.77
C SER A 105 18.83 -2.29 -2.71
#